data_8403e93ac1320ca25627c81297b6f43d
#
_entry.id   8403e93ac1320ca25627c81297b6f43d
#
_cell.length_a   1.000
_cell.length_b   1.000
_cell.length_c   1.000
_cell.angle_alpha   90.00
_cell.angle_beta   90.00
_cell.angle_gamma   90.00
#
_symmetry.space_group_name_H-M   'P 1'
#
loop_
_entity.id
_entity.type
_entity.pdbx_description
1 polymer ?
#
loop_
_entity_poly.entity_id
_entity_poly.type
_entity_poly.pdbx_seq_one_letter_code
_entity_poly.pdbx_strand_id
1 'polypeptide(L)'
;AKVKDIVNKFSEVTHDQRNGVKNMETWVRFANSLKLRMAMHMVKAEPQLAQKWAEEAVKSGVIDDLKYEVALFPSIYGGVHPLVEICDGWGDMRFSASFVSMLKSLTHPYRFSLCMKNSGDLSNDQGVTLPAETDEVGIRSGIHTGKGQSYGSNQFIGFSRINKLLIDKAPLYLFKWAEIDFLRAEGALRGWDMGGKAEQFYTRAIENSAFLEPGSDIYNALKPVLSQYANVEEPVAYTYKDPTGSSPDMESVTKIGVKWNEADDKETK
;
A
#
# COMPACT_ATOMS: atom_id res chain seq x y z
N ALA A 1 -28.30 -4.43 -25.44
CA ALA A 1 -28.57 -5.46 -24.42
C ALA A 1 -27.22 -5.97 -23.84
N LYS A 2 -26.31 -6.53 -24.66
CA LYS A 2 -25.02 -7.11 -24.18
C LYS A 2 -24.14 -6.14 -23.41
N VAL A 3 -24.05 -4.87 -23.81
CA VAL A 3 -23.25 -3.86 -23.12
C VAL A 3 -23.82 -3.54 -21.74
N LYS A 4 -25.15 -3.51 -21.63
CA LYS A 4 -25.85 -3.25 -20.36
C LYS A 4 -25.65 -4.40 -19.36
N ASP A 5 -25.63 -5.65 -19.84
CA ASP A 5 -25.37 -6.83 -19.02
C ASP A 5 -23.92 -6.90 -18.54
N ILE A 6 -22.97 -6.48 -19.39
CA ILE A 6 -21.57 -6.37 -19.02
C ILE A 6 -21.39 -5.29 -17.96
N VAL A 7 -21.95 -4.10 -18.17
CA VAL A 7 -21.88 -2.99 -17.20
C VAL A 7 -22.53 -3.39 -15.87
N ASN A 8 -23.66 -4.08 -15.88
CA ASN A 8 -24.30 -4.54 -14.65
C ASN A 8 -23.48 -5.61 -13.90
N LYS A 9 -22.83 -6.52 -14.61
CA LYS A 9 -21.96 -7.54 -13.99
C LYS A 9 -20.68 -6.95 -13.37
N PHE A 10 -20.21 -5.82 -13.88
CA PHE A 10 -19.04 -5.14 -13.35
C PHE A 10 -19.38 -3.95 -12.44
N SER A 11 -20.65 -3.64 -12.21
CA SER A 11 -21.06 -2.61 -11.24
C SER A 11 -20.62 -2.94 -9.81
N GLU A 12 -20.44 -4.21 -9.50
CA GLU A 12 -19.93 -4.70 -8.22
C GLU A 12 -18.48 -4.27 -7.93
N VAL A 13 -17.73 -3.92 -8.96
CA VAL A 13 -16.31 -3.51 -8.85
C VAL A 13 -16.17 -2.00 -8.61
N THR A 14 -17.23 -1.25 -8.74
CA THR A 14 -17.23 0.19 -8.55
C THR A 14 -18.03 0.59 -7.31
N HIS A 15 -17.66 1.70 -6.69
CA HIS A 15 -18.38 2.26 -5.52
C HIS A 15 -19.81 2.75 -5.80
N ASP A 16 -20.28 2.54 -6.98
CA ASP A 16 -21.47 3.09 -7.56
C ASP A 16 -22.75 2.91 -6.73
N GLN A 17 -22.93 1.71 -6.21
CA GLN A 17 -24.11 1.39 -5.39
C GLN A 17 -24.15 2.12 -4.03
N ARG A 18 -22.99 2.58 -3.53
CA ARG A 18 -22.92 3.24 -2.24
C ARG A 18 -23.12 4.74 -2.31
N ASN A 19 -22.67 5.37 -3.37
CA ASN A 19 -22.56 6.82 -3.48
C ASN A 19 -23.49 7.43 -4.51
N GLY A 20 -24.35 6.63 -5.15
CA GLY A 20 -25.26 7.11 -6.20
C GLY A 20 -24.56 7.62 -7.46
N VAL A 21 -23.27 7.29 -7.64
CA VAL A 21 -22.49 7.65 -8.83
C VAL A 21 -22.93 6.79 -10.01
N LYS A 22 -23.03 7.37 -11.18
CA LYS A 22 -23.43 6.64 -12.39
C LYS A 22 -22.29 5.70 -12.83
N ASN A 23 -22.60 4.42 -13.02
CA ASN A 23 -21.66 3.37 -13.45
C ASN A 23 -20.75 3.80 -14.59
N MET A 24 -21.29 4.47 -15.60
CA MET A 24 -20.53 4.91 -16.77
C MET A 24 -19.47 5.95 -16.43
N GLU A 25 -19.74 6.87 -15.51
CA GLU A 25 -18.75 7.88 -15.09
C GLU A 25 -17.57 7.21 -14.37
N THR A 26 -17.85 6.29 -13.46
CA THR A 26 -16.80 5.54 -12.75
C THR A 26 -15.93 4.73 -13.73
N TRP A 27 -16.55 4.08 -14.71
CA TRP A 27 -15.82 3.32 -15.74
C TRP A 27 -14.96 4.22 -16.63
N VAL A 28 -15.42 5.39 -16.99
CA VAL A 28 -14.63 6.37 -17.78
C VAL A 28 -13.43 6.82 -16.96
N ARG A 29 -13.62 7.18 -15.67
CA ARG A 29 -12.54 7.59 -14.78
C ARG A 29 -11.55 6.45 -14.52
N PHE A 30 -12.03 5.22 -14.37
CA PHE A 30 -11.18 4.04 -14.27
C PHE A 30 -10.30 3.85 -15.52
N ALA A 31 -10.90 3.91 -16.72
CA ALA A 31 -10.17 3.77 -17.98
C ALA A 31 -9.10 4.87 -18.16
N ASN A 32 -9.44 6.13 -17.83
CA ASN A 32 -8.49 7.23 -17.89
C ASN A 32 -7.39 7.08 -16.83
N SER A 33 -7.70 6.60 -15.64
CA SER A 33 -6.71 6.32 -14.60
C SER A 33 -5.75 5.20 -15.02
N LEU A 34 -6.26 4.17 -15.68
CA LEU A 34 -5.43 3.12 -16.28
C LEU A 34 -4.52 3.68 -17.38
N LYS A 35 -5.05 4.55 -18.24
CA LYS A 35 -4.26 5.25 -19.26
C LYS A 35 -3.14 6.08 -18.64
N LEU A 36 -3.42 6.81 -17.55
CA LEU A 36 -2.42 7.57 -16.81
C LEU A 36 -1.33 6.66 -16.24
N ARG A 37 -1.71 5.55 -15.57
CA ARG A 37 -0.75 4.57 -15.06
C ARG A 37 0.14 4.01 -16.16
N MET A 38 -0.44 3.62 -17.29
CA MET A 38 0.32 3.13 -18.46
C MET A 38 1.28 4.20 -19.00
N ALA A 39 0.84 5.45 -19.10
CA ALA A 39 1.68 6.56 -19.54
C ALA A 39 2.90 6.74 -18.62
N MET A 40 2.71 6.70 -17.30
CA MET A 40 3.81 6.80 -16.34
C MET A 40 4.81 5.64 -16.47
N HIS A 41 4.36 4.42 -16.77
CA HIS A 41 5.25 3.29 -17.06
C HIS A 41 6.04 3.43 -18.35
N MET A 42 5.58 4.24 -19.30
CA MET A 42 6.24 4.45 -20.60
C MET A 42 7.27 5.59 -20.58
N VAL A 43 7.40 6.33 -19.52
CA VAL A 43 8.20 7.57 -19.44
C VAL A 43 9.63 7.41 -19.99
N LYS A 44 10.29 6.29 -19.69
CA LYS A 44 11.68 6.04 -20.14
C LYS A 44 11.76 5.57 -21.58
N ALA A 45 10.75 4.87 -22.07
CA ALA A 45 10.74 4.31 -23.43
C ALA A 45 10.26 5.32 -24.48
N GLU A 46 9.15 6.02 -24.18
CA GLU A 46 8.47 6.93 -25.10
C GLU A 46 8.02 8.21 -24.37
N PRO A 47 8.94 9.09 -23.96
CA PRO A 47 8.64 10.21 -23.05
C PRO A 47 7.59 11.19 -23.60
N GLN A 48 7.62 11.51 -24.91
CA GLN A 48 6.67 12.42 -25.53
C GLN A 48 5.26 11.84 -25.59
N LEU A 49 5.15 10.54 -25.91
CA LEU A 49 3.88 9.84 -25.96
C LEU A 49 3.32 9.66 -24.55
N ALA A 50 4.18 9.38 -23.57
CA ALA A 50 3.84 9.29 -22.16
C ALA A 50 3.22 10.60 -21.65
N GLN A 51 3.88 11.74 -21.90
CA GLN A 51 3.35 13.06 -21.55
C GLN A 51 1.98 13.29 -22.19
N LYS A 52 1.88 13.13 -23.50
CA LYS A 52 0.61 13.32 -24.22
C LYS A 52 -0.53 12.49 -23.61
N TRP A 53 -0.29 11.19 -23.37
CA TRP A 53 -1.31 10.31 -22.84
C TRP A 53 -1.68 10.63 -21.39
N ALA A 54 -0.72 11.04 -20.56
CA ALA A 54 -0.96 11.44 -19.19
C ALA A 54 -1.84 12.70 -19.13
N GLU A 55 -1.49 13.75 -19.89
CA GLU A 55 -2.24 15.00 -19.96
C GLU A 55 -3.66 14.79 -20.51
N GLU A 56 -3.79 13.99 -21.58
CA GLU A 56 -5.11 13.61 -22.12
C GLU A 56 -5.96 12.85 -21.10
N ALA A 57 -5.38 11.91 -20.35
CA ALA A 57 -6.07 11.13 -19.35
C ALA A 57 -6.61 12.03 -18.22
N VAL A 58 -5.76 12.90 -17.68
CA VAL A 58 -6.13 13.85 -16.63
C VAL A 58 -7.22 14.81 -17.11
N LYS A 59 -7.08 15.37 -18.30
CA LYS A 59 -8.07 16.27 -18.91
C LYS A 59 -9.43 15.59 -19.12
N SER A 60 -9.43 14.28 -19.43
CA SER A 60 -10.66 13.50 -19.64
C SER A 60 -11.33 13.04 -18.34
N GLY A 61 -10.70 13.28 -17.19
CA GLY A 61 -11.18 12.92 -15.86
C GLY A 61 -10.68 11.56 -15.40
N VAL A 62 -9.81 11.57 -14.40
CA VAL A 62 -9.30 10.42 -13.68
C VAL A 62 -10.04 10.21 -12.36
N ILE A 63 -9.70 9.18 -11.58
CA ILE A 63 -10.19 9.02 -10.21
C ILE A 63 -9.61 10.14 -9.37
N ASP A 64 -10.47 11.02 -8.85
CA ASP A 64 -10.13 12.23 -8.09
C ASP A 64 -10.98 12.42 -6.83
N ASP A 65 -11.69 11.36 -6.42
CA ASP A 65 -12.53 11.31 -5.24
C ASP A 65 -12.66 9.86 -4.77
N LEU A 66 -12.81 9.64 -3.46
CA LEU A 66 -13.03 8.31 -2.85
C LEU A 66 -14.21 7.55 -3.47
N LYS A 67 -15.26 8.26 -3.87
CA LYS A 67 -16.45 7.65 -4.48
C LYS A 67 -16.19 6.99 -5.84
N TYR A 68 -15.07 7.32 -6.50
CA TYR A 68 -14.66 6.73 -7.78
C TYR A 68 -13.60 5.63 -7.62
N GLU A 69 -13.15 5.34 -6.41
CA GLU A 69 -12.23 4.23 -6.18
C GLU A 69 -12.83 2.90 -6.65
N VAL A 70 -11.99 2.07 -7.23
CA VAL A 70 -12.41 0.76 -7.79
C VAL A 70 -11.90 -0.35 -6.89
N ALA A 71 -12.82 -1.04 -6.25
CA ALA A 71 -12.52 -2.12 -5.31
C ALA A 71 -13.62 -3.18 -5.28
N LEU A 72 -13.23 -4.41 -4.95
CA LEU A 72 -14.14 -5.43 -4.47
C LEU A 72 -14.25 -5.31 -2.96
N PHE A 73 -15.46 -5.15 -2.47
CA PHE A 73 -15.73 -5.03 -1.03
C PHE A 73 -16.11 -6.38 -0.44
N PRO A 74 -15.72 -6.68 0.81
CA PRO A 74 -16.08 -7.91 1.49
C PRO A 74 -17.58 -8.18 1.49
N SER A 75 -18.39 -7.12 1.61
CA SER A 75 -19.85 -7.19 1.56
C SER A 75 -20.43 -7.66 0.21
N ILE A 76 -19.64 -7.54 -0.87
CA ILE A 76 -20.05 -7.89 -2.23
C ILE A 76 -19.62 -9.31 -2.59
N TYR A 77 -18.36 -9.67 -2.35
CA TYR A 77 -17.88 -11.01 -2.72
C TYR A 77 -18.23 -12.10 -1.70
N GLY A 78 -18.83 -11.74 -0.57
CA GLY A 78 -19.42 -12.69 0.39
C GLY A 78 -18.44 -13.68 1.02
N GLY A 79 -17.14 -13.37 0.97
CA GLY A 79 -16.07 -14.23 1.41
C GLY A 79 -15.07 -13.53 2.31
N VAL A 80 -14.06 -14.30 2.72
CA VAL A 80 -12.90 -13.81 3.47
C VAL A 80 -11.91 -13.21 2.46
N HIS A 81 -11.27 -12.11 2.82
CA HIS A 81 -10.22 -11.52 1.98
C HIS A 81 -9.13 -12.57 1.69
N PRO A 82 -8.68 -12.76 0.43
CA PRO A 82 -7.72 -13.83 0.07
C PRO A 82 -6.44 -13.82 0.90
N LEU A 83 -5.96 -12.66 1.32
CA LEU A 83 -4.79 -12.55 2.19
C LEU A 83 -4.99 -13.17 3.57
N VAL A 84 -6.22 -13.30 4.06
CA VAL A 84 -6.49 -13.95 5.35
C VAL A 84 -6.08 -15.40 5.29
N GLU A 85 -6.48 -16.12 4.23
CA GLU A 85 -6.10 -17.52 4.05
C GLU A 85 -4.59 -17.69 3.93
N ILE A 86 -3.94 -16.85 3.12
CA ILE A 86 -2.48 -16.92 2.91
C ILE A 86 -1.71 -16.54 4.18
N CYS A 87 -2.14 -15.49 4.89
CA CYS A 87 -1.39 -14.96 6.02
C CYS A 87 -1.65 -15.69 7.33
N ASP A 88 -2.88 -16.15 7.55
CA ASP A 88 -3.33 -16.74 8.81
C ASP A 88 -3.61 -18.24 8.65
N GLY A 89 -4.35 -18.66 7.63
CA GLY A 89 -4.68 -20.06 7.40
C GLY A 89 -3.45 -20.89 7.07
N TRP A 90 -2.65 -20.49 6.09
CA TRP A 90 -1.41 -21.19 5.73
C TRP A 90 -0.20 -20.71 6.55
N GLY A 91 -0.24 -19.48 7.06
CA GLY A 91 0.85 -18.93 7.85
C GLY A 91 2.12 -18.58 7.05
N ASP A 92 2.04 -18.54 5.73
CA ASP A 92 3.20 -18.44 4.83
C ASP A 92 3.76 -17.04 4.67
N MET A 93 2.94 -16.00 4.90
CA MET A 93 3.35 -14.62 4.64
C MET A 93 3.98 -13.97 5.87
N ARG A 94 5.06 -13.25 5.63
CA ARG A 94 5.70 -12.35 6.61
C ARG A 94 6.01 -11.02 5.94
N PHE A 95 6.02 -9.95 6.72
CA PHE A 95 6.52 -8.67 6.23
C PHE A 95 8.03 -8.74 5.97
N SER A 96 8.49 -8.06 4.92
CA SER A 96 9.93 -7.95 4.66
C SER A 96 10.62 -7.04 5.68
N ALA A 97 11.88 -7.31 5.98
CA ALA A 97 12.70 -6.47 6.87
C ALA A 97 12.81 -5.03 6.37
N SER A 98 12.97 -4.83 5.05
CA SER A 98 13.02 -3.50 4.44
C SER A 98 11.74 -2.71 4.65
N PHE A 99 10.58 -3.34 4.46
CA PHE A 99 9.28 -2.70 4.66
C PHE A 99 9.07 -2.30 6.13
N VAL A 100 9.28 -3.21 7.07
CA VAL A 100 9.12 -2.91 8.51
C VAL A 100 10.12 -1.85 8.98
N SER A 101 11.38 -1.93 8.52
CA SER A 101 12.40 -0.92 8.84
C SER A 101 12.01 0.47 8.33
N MET A 102 11.45 0.56 7.12
CA MET A 102 10.94 1.81 6.57
C MET A 102 9.76 2.35 7.40
N LEU A 103 8.77 1.50 7.75
CA LEU A 103 7.65 1.91 8.60
C LEU A 103 8.12 2.44 9.96
N LYS A 104 9.14 1.82 10.55
CA LYS A 104 9.72 2.26 11.83
C LYS A 104 10.48 3.57 11.69
N SER A 105 11.36 3.67 10.71
CA SER A 105 12.15 4.89 10.48
C SER A 105 11.28 6.10 10.17
N LEU A 106 10.20 5.91 9.42
CA LEU A 106 9.26 6.99 9.09
C LEU A 106 8.15 7.17 10.13
N THR A 107 8.16 6.41 11.23
CA THR A 107 7.08 6.44 12.23
C THR A 107 5.68 6.26 11.64
N HIS A 108 5.58 5.38 10.63
CA HIS A 108 4.36 5.21 9.85
C HIS A 108 3.19 4.71 10.71
N PRO A 109 2.00 5.32 10.63
CA PRO A 109 0.87 5.00 11.51
C PRO A 109 0.37 3.56 11.36
N TYR A 110 0.54 2.94 10.20
CA TYR A 110 0.15 1.54 9.98
C TYR A 110 1.05 0.52 10.67
N ARG A 111 2.21 0.92 11.17
CA ARG A 111 3.13 0.03 11.88
C ARG A 111 2.41 -0.77 12.97
N PHE A 112 1.64 -0.10 13.82
CA PHE A 112 0.96 -0.73 14.94
C PHE A 112 -0.34 -1.46 14.59
N SER A 113 -0.97 -1.09 13.48
CA SER A 113 -2.25 -1.66 13.07
C SER A 113 -2.09 -2.79 12.07
N LEU A 114 -1.15 -2.67 11.14
CA LEU A 114 -0.95 -3.60 10.04
C LEU A 114 -0.05 -4.78 10.44
N CYS A 115 1.04 -4.52 11.17
CA CYS A 115 1.99 -5.54 11.60
C CYS A 115 1.60 -6.09 12.96
N MET A 116 1.45 -7.40 13.07
CA MET A 116 1.36 -8.05 14.37
C MET A 116 2.77 -8.16 14.97
N LYS A 117 2.88 -7.85 16.25
CA LYS A 117 4.09 -8.17 16.99
C LYS A 117 4.32 -9.66 16.97
N ASN A 118 5.58 -10.04 17.01
CA ASN A 118 5.96 -11.39 17.28
C ASN A 118 5.47 -11.76 18.70
N SER A 119 4.51 -12.66 18.81
CA SER A 119 4.07 -13.14 20.12
C SER A 119 5.01 -14.22 20.63
N GLY A 120 5.31 -14.24 21.93
CA GLY A 120 6.21 -15.20 22.56
C GLY A 120 5.74 -16.66 22.56
N ASP A 121 4.63 -16.97 21.92
CA ASP A 121 4.12 -18.34 21.76
C ASP A 121 4.64 -18.95 20.45
N LEU A 122 5.95 -19.11 20.40
CA LEU A 122 6.68 -19.58 19.22
C LEU A 122 7.27 -20.97 19.43
N SER A 123 6.66 -21.78 20.27
CA SER A 123 6.92 -23.20 20.26
C SER A 123 6.29 -23.79 19.00
N ASN A 124 7.11 -24.11 18.03
CA ASN A 124 6.66 -24.91 16.91
C ASN A 124 6.74 -26.41 17.27
N ASP A 125 6.11 -27.26 16.47
CA ASP A 125 6.15 -28.70 16.57
C ASP A 125 7.57 -29.32 16.54
N GLN A 126 8.60 -28.49 16.37
CA GLN A 126 10.01 -28.88 16.24
C GLN A 126 10.87 -28.40 17.43
N GLY A 127 10.25 -27.85 18.48
CA GLY A 127 10.95 -27.47 19.71
C GLY A 127 11.82 -26.22 19.59
N VAL A 128 11.67 -25.41 18.54
CA VAL A 128 12.36 -24.12 18.42
C VAL A 128 11.63 -23.10 19.25
N THR A 129 12.21 -22.65 20.33
CA THR A 129 11.72 -21.51 21.11
C THR A 129 12.48 -20.26 20.66
N LEU A 130 11.76 -19.34 20.05
CA LEU A 130 12.31 -18.01 19.76
C LEU A 130 12.02 -17.08 20.93
N PRO A 131 12.89 -16.08 21.22
CA PRO A 131 12.61 -15.11 22.26
C PRO A 131 11.33 -14.36 21.94
N ALA A 132 10.54 -14.07 22.98
CA ALA A 132 9.36 -13.25 22.86
C ALA A 132 9.77 -11.86 22.39
N GLU A 133 9.57 -11.57 21.13
CA GLU A 133 9.77 -10.23 20.58
C GLU A 133 8.55 -9.38 20.91
N THR A 134 8.79 -8.27 21.53
CA THR A 134 7.75 -7.29 21.87
C THR A 134 7.53 -6.26 20.77
N ASP A 135 8.22 -6.39 19.65
CA ASP A 135 8.30 -5.41 18.58
C ASP A 135 7.93 -6.02 17.20
N GLU A 136 7.64 -5.18 16.23
CA GLU A 136 7.44 -5.58 14.85
C GLU A 136 8.80 -5.85 14.18
N VAL A 137 8.96 -7.02 13.60
CA VAL A 137 10.19 -7.44 12.93
C VAL A 137 9.88 -8.11 11.60
N GLY A 138 10.46 -7.60 10.52
CA GLY A 138 10.31 -8.18 9.19
C GLY A 138 11.39 -9.22 8.88
N ILE A 139 11.06 -10.16 7.98
CA ILE A 139 12.01 -11.16 7.50
C ILE A 139 12.87 -10.62 6.36
N ARG A 140 14.14 -10.94 6.31
CA ARG A 140 15.03 -10.52 5.21
C ARG A 140 14.69 -11.27 3.92
N SER A 141 14.64 -10.56 2.81
CA SER A 141 14.50 -11.17 1.49
C SER A 141 15.76 -11.95 1.10
N GLY A 142 15.59 -13.05 0.37
CA GLY A 142 16.70 -13.87 -0.12
C GLY A 142 17.32 -14.80 0.92
N ILE A 143 16.65 -15.06 2.04
CA ILE A 143 17.10 -16.01 3.05
C ILE A 143 17.00 -17.46 2.55
N HIS A 144 17.85 -18.31 3.09
CA HIS A 144 17.78 -19.75 2.86
C HIS A 144 16.83 -20.41 3.86
N THR A 145 15.74 -21.01 3.36
CA THR A 145 14.70 -21.66 4.17
C THR A 145 14.78 -23.20 4.17
N GLY A 146 15.77 -23.77 3.48
CA GLY A 146 15.95 -25.22 3.38
C GLY A 146 16.38 -25.87 4.71
N LYS A 147 16.16 -27.18 4.84
CA LYS A 147 16.59 -27.97 5.99
C LYS A 147 18.09 -27.81 6.21
N GLY A 148 18.49 -27.49 7.44
CA GLY A 148 19.90 -27.26 7.79
C GLY A 148 20.45 -25.89 7.39
N GLN A 149 19.62 -25.00 6.85
CA GLN A 149 19.99 -23.62 6.54
C GLN A 149 19.67 -22.67 7.70
N SER A 150 20.19 -21.42 7.64
CA SER A 150 20.06 -20.41 8.70
C SER A 150 18.60 -20.12 9.12
N TYR A 151 17.63 -20.32 8.22
CA TYR A 151 16.21 -20.17 8.49
C TYR A 151 15.48 -21.51 8.21
N GLY A 152 16.07 -22.61 8.65
CA GLY A 152 15.45 -23.94 8.55
C GLY A 152 14.11 -23.99 9.27
N SER A 153 13.32 -24.95 8.91
CA SER A 153 11.96 -25.27 9.36
C SER A 153 11.36 -24.36 10.44
N ASN A 154 10.47 -23.46 10.03
CA ASN A 154 9.64 -22.60 10.90
C ASN A 154 10.35 -21.48 11.67
N GLN A 155 11.62 -21.17 11.44
CA GLN A 155 12.23 -19.99 12.09
C GLN A 155 11.57 -18.67 11.64
N PHE A 156 10.90 -18.65 10.50
CA PHE A 156 10.13 -17.50 10.04
C PHE A 156 8.95 -17.15 10.96
N ILE A 157 8.51 -18.03 11.86
CA ILE A 157 7.48 -17.72 12.85
C ILE A 157 7.88 -16.58 13.80
N GLY A 158 9.19 -16.33 13.96
CA GLY A 158 9.73 -15.22 14.73
C GLY A 158 9.52 -13.84 14.10
N PHE A 159 8.93 -13.75 12.91
CA PHE A 159 8.75 -12.52 12.18
C PHE A 159 7.28 -12.09 12.12
N SER A 160 7.07 -10.78 11.98
CA SER A 160 5.74 -10.15 12.01
C SER A 160 4.86 -10.60 10.85
N ARG A 161 3.64 -10.99 11.20
CA ARG A 161 2.55 -11.28 10.27
C ARG A 161 1.68 -10.05 10.05
N ILE A 162 0.89 -10.07 8.99
CA ILE A 162 -0.16 -9.07 8.78
C ILE A 162 -1.30 -9.28 9.79
N ASN A 163 -1.88 -8.20 10.26
CA ASN A 163 -2.99 -8.25 11.20
C ASN A 163 -4.27 -8.71 10.50
N LYS A 164 -4.73 -9.92 10.81
CA LYS A 164 -5.95 -10.51 10.27
C LYS A 164 -7.17 -9.61 10.43
N LEU A 165 -7.34 -8.98 11.61
CA LEU A 165 -8.51 -8.16 11.89
C LEU A 165 -8.64 -6.95 10.96
N LEU A 166 -7.52 -6.48 10.40
CA LEU A 166 -7.53 -5.41 9.42
C LEU A 166 -7.81 -5.91 8.02
N ILE A 167 -7.12 -6.97 7.58
CA ILE A 167 -7.28 -7.47 6.22
C ILE A 167 -8.64 -8.14 6.00
N ASP A 168 -9.24 -8.73 7.01
CA ASP A 168 -10.55 -9.38 6.92
C ASP A 168 -11.67 -8.40 6.48
N LYS A 169 -11.48 -7.13 6.80
CA LYS A 169 -12.41 -6.05 6.44
C LYS A 169 -11.88 -5.14 5.32
N ALA A 170 -10.69 -5.39 4.83
CA ALA A 170 -10.11 -4.54 3.81
C ALA A 170 -10.75 -4.80 2.44
N PRO A 171 -11.09 -3.75 1.67
CA PRO A 171 -11.45 -3.90 0.27
C PRO A 171 -10.28 -4.42 -0.56
N LEU A 172 -10.58 -5.21 -1.58
CA LEU A 172 -9.59 -5.59 -2.60
C LEU A 172 -9.54 -4.48 -3.65
N TYR A 173 -8.66 -3.51 -3.46
CA TYR A 173 -8.52 -2.37 -4.36
C TYR A 173 -7.86 -2.74 -5.68
N LEU A 174 -8.49 -2.32 -6.78
CA LEU A 174 -7.89 -2.31 -8.12
C LEU A 174 -7.28 -0.93 -8.44
N PHE A 175 -7.95 0.14 -7.99
CA PHE A 175 -7.47 1.51 -8.10
C PHE A 175 -7.89 2.34 -6.90
N LYS A 176 -6.93 3.00 -6.28
CA LYS A 176 -7.15 3.99 -5.24
C LYS A 176 -6.93 5.40 -5.78
N TRP A 177 -7.67 6.36 -5.25
CA TRP A 177 -7.44 7.77 -5.52
C TRP A 177 -6.01 8.20 -5.14
N ALA A 178 -5.50 7.74 -4.00
CA ALA A 178 -4.13 8.01 -3.58
C ALA A 178 -3.08 7.65 -4.64
N GLU A 179 -3.21 6.51 -5.30
CA GLU A 179 -2.31 6.12 -6.38
C GLU A 179 -2.35 7.13 -7.54
N ILE A 180 -3.56 7.55 -7.94
CA ILE A 180 -3.73 8.48 -9.04
C ILE A 180 -3.13 9.84 -8.71
N ASP A 181 -3.25 10.29 -7.47
CA ASP A 181 -2.62 11.53 -7.04
C ASP A 181 -1.09 11.41 -7.00
N PHE A 182 -0.50 10.28 -6.61
CA PHE A 182 0.95 10.08 -6.74
C PHE A 182 1.41 10.12 -8.20
N LEU A 183 0.68 9.49 -9.12
CA LEU A 183 1.00 9.57 -10.55
C LEU A 183 0.89 10.99 -11.09
N ARG A 184 -0.10 11.78 -10.62
CA ARG A 184 -0.24 13.20 -10.98
C ARG A 184 0.89 14.03 -10.37
N ALA A 185 1.30 13.75 -9.13
CA ALA A 185 2.44 14.41 -8.50
C ALA A 185 3.71 14.20 -9.32
N GLU A 186 4.00 12.96 -9.72
CA GLU A 186 5.14 12.63 -10.57
C GLU A 186 5.07 13.33 -11.93
N GLY A 187 3.91 13.32 -12.60
CA GLY A 187 3.72 14.02 -13.87
C GLY A 187 3.96 15.53 -13.74
N ALA A 188 3.44 16.17 -12.66
CA ALA A 188 3.64 17.58 -12.39
C ALA A 188 5.12 17.93 -12.12
N LEU A 189 5.87 17.05 -11.41
CA LEU A 189 7.33 17.21 -11.24
C LEU A 189 8.09 17.14 -12.56
N ARG A 190 7.57 16.41 -13.55
CA ARG A 190 8.13 16.35 -14.90
C ARG A 190 7.79 17.58 -15.74
N GLY A 191 6.98 18.51 -15.21
CA GLY A 191 6.50 19.70 -15.89
C GLY A 191 5.29 19.46 -16.81
N TRP A 192 4.56 18.34 -16.62
CA TRP A 192 3.36 18.01 -17.39
C TRP A 192 2.12 18.69 -16.78
N ASP A 193 1.11 18.95 -17.63
CA ASP A 193 -0.17 19.51 -17.17
C ASP A 193 -1.02 18.42 -16.48
N MET A 194 -0.86 18.29 -15.17
CA MET A 194 -1.60 17.35 -14.34
C MET A 194 -2.81 17.97 -13.64
N GLY A 195 -3.18 19.20 -13.98
CA GLY A 195 -4.31 19.92 -13.39
C GLY A 195 -4.07 20.44 -11.97
N GLY A 196 -2.82 20.58 -11.52
CA GLY A 196 -2.44 21.11 -10.22
C GLY A 196 -0.96 20.95 -9.91
N LYS A 197 -0.56 21.31 -8.68
CA LYS A 197 0.83 21.26 -8.24
C LYS A 197 1.20 19.88 -7.68
N ALA A 198 2.44 19.47 -7.86
CA ALA A 198 2.97 18.19 -7.37
C ALA A 198 2.78 18.03 -5.85
N GLU A 199 3.12 19.04 -5.05
CA GLU A 199 2.95 19.04 -3.60
C GLU A 199 1.50 18.76 -3.17
N GLN A 200 0.54 19.39 -3.84
CA GLN A 200 -0.88 19.20 -3.52
C GLN A 200 -1.34 17.75 -3.75
N PHE A 201 -0.91 17.17 -4.86
CA PHE A 201 -1.22 15.78 -5.17
C PHE A 201 -0.53 14.82 -4.21
N TYR A 202 0.75 15.03 -3.93
CA TYR A 202 1.54 14.20 -3.04
C TYR A 202 0.95 14.17 -1.61
N THR A 203 0.69 15.34 -1.02
CA THR A 203 0.12 15.43 0.33
C THR A 203 -1.26 14.80 0.39
N ARG A 204 -2.12 15.11 -0.58
CA ARG A 204 -3.47 14.53 -0.65
C ARG A 204 -3.44 13.01 -0.87
N ALA A 205 -2.48 12.49 -1.64
CA ALA A 205 -2.30 11.06 -1.82
C ALA A 205 -2.00 10.35 -0.49
N ILE A 206 -1.12 10.90 0.34
CA ILE A 206 -0.82 10.37 1.67
C ILE A 206 -2.08 10.40 2.56
N GLU A 207 -2.79 11.52 2.62
CA GLU A 207 -4.00 11.68 3.43
C GLU A 207 -5.12 10.70 3.05
N ASN A 208 -5.23 10.34 1.78
CA ASN A 208 -6.23 9.40 1.26
C ASN A 208 -5.70 7.98 1.05
N SER A 209 -4.50 7.65 1.56
CA SER A 209 -3.89 6.33 1.39
C SER A 209 -4.48 5.22 2.28
N ALA A 210 -5.39 5.55 3.21
CA ALA A 210 -6.03 4.55 4.06
C ALA A 210 -6.63 3.42 3.21
N PHE A 211 -6.21 2.17 3.50
CA PHE A 211 -6.59 1.00 2.71
C PHE A 211 -7.92 0.35 3.15
N LEU A 212 -8.51 0.85 4.22
CA LEU A 212 -9.77 0.37 4.74
C LEU A 212 -10.95 1.05 4.05
N GLU A 213 -12.12 0.49 4.22
CA GLU A 213 -13.34 1.02 3.64
C GLU A 213 -13.60 2.45 4.11
N PRO A 214 -13.74 3.43 3.18
CA PRO A 214 -14.05 4.80 3.53
C PRO A 214 -15.30 4.91 4.40
N GLY A 215 -15.21 5.72 5.46
CA GLY A 215 -16.31 5.90 6.41
C GLY A 215 -16.38 4.86 7.54
N SER A 216 -15.60 3.79 7.51
CA SER A 216 -15.47 2.89 8.66
C SER A 216 -14.77 3.58 9.84
N ASP A 217 -15.05 3.12 11.08
CA ASP A 217 -14.46 3.71 12.29
C ASP A 217 -12.92 3.71 12.25
N ILE A 218 -12.33 2.62 11.76
CA ILE A 218 -10.86 2.50 11.64
C ILE A 218 -10.33 3.45 10.58
N TYR A 219 -11.00 3.58 9.44
CA TYR A 219 -10.63 4.54 8.40
C TYR A 219 -10.64 5.97 8.95
N ASN A 220 -11.71 6.34 9.66
CA ASN A 220 -11.86 7.67 10.24
C ASN A 220 -10.80 7.96 11.33
N ALA A 221 -10.40 6.94 12.09
CA ALA A 221 -9.32 7.06 13.05
C ALA A 221 -7.93 7.20 12.41
N LEU A 222 -7.70 6.55 11.29
CA LEU A 222 -6.41 6.60 10.58
C LEU A 222 -6.19 7.90 9.79
N LYS A 223 -7.24 8.49 9.25
CA LYS A 223 -7.12 9.67 8.39
C LYS A 223 -6.39 10.87 9.04
N PRO A 224 -6.70 11.30 10.28
CA PRO A 224 -5.97 12.38 10.95
C PRO A 224 -4.50 12.04 11.18
N VAL A 225 -4.20 10.76 11.43
CA VAL A 225 -2.82 10.30 11.69
C VAL A 225 -2.00 10.29 10.40
N LEU A 226 -2.62 10.00 9.26
CA LEU A 226 -1.97 10.12 7.94
C LEU A 226 -1.63 11.55 7.59
N SER A 227 -2.50 12.52 7.92
CA SER A 227 -2.18 13.94 7.74
C SER A 227 -1.00 14.40 8.61
N GLN A 228 -0.85 13.85 9.82
CA GLN A 228 0.33 14.08 10.66
C GLN A 228 1.58 13.42 10.05
N TYR A 229 1.44 12.21 9.56
CA TYR A 229 2.51 11.47 8.91
C TYR A 229 3.07 12.19 7.69
N ALA A 230 2.23 12.86 6.91
CA ALA A 230 2.66 13.67 5.76
C ALA A 230 3.64 14.80 6.13
N ASN A 231 3.75 15.15 7.41
CA ASN A 231 4.64 16.20 7.93
C ASN A 231 5.92 15.68 8.59
N VAL A 232 6.22 14.39 8.51
CA VAL A 232 7.48 13.81 9.03
C VAL A 232 8.66 14.35 8.22
N GLU A 233 9.49 15.20 8.84
CA GLU A 233 10.61 15.86 8.16
C GLU A 233 11.82 14.94 7.98
N GLU A 234 12.16 14.17 9.02
CA GLU A 234 13.31 13.30 9.01
C GLU A 234 12.96 11.91 9.54
N PRO A 235 13.58 10.85 9.00
CA PRO A 235 13.42 9.52 9.54
C PRO A 235 14.11 9.39 10.90
N VAL A 236 13.52 8.57 11.77
CA VAL A 236 14.14 8.17 13.04
C VAL A 236 15.16 7.07 12.76
N ALA A 237 16.32 7.14 13.42
CA ALA A 237 17.32 6.08 13.34
C ALA A 237 16.72 4.75 13.82
N TYR A 238 16.92 3.72 13.04
CA TYR A 238 16.45 2.36 13.36
C TYR A 238 17.49 1.33 12.93
N THR A 239 17.83 0.43 13.85
CA THR A 239 18.69 -0.71 13.59
C THR A 239 17.83 -1.97 13.55
N TYR A 240 17.76 -2.61 12.40
CA TYR A 240 17.16 -3.93 12.25
C TYR A 240 17.96 -4.97 13.01
N LYS A 241 17.28 -5.79 13.80
CA LYS A 241 17.86 -6.96 14.46
C LYS A 241 17.09 -8.21 14.06
N ASP A 242 17.83 -9.22 13.63
CA ASP A 242 17.26 -10.52 13.31
C ASP A 242 16.95 -11.29 14.60
N PRO A 243 15.68 -11.61 14.91
CA PRO A 243 15.32 -12.32 16.14
C PRO A 243 15.93 -13.73 16.23
N THR A 244 16.30 -14.31 15.09
CA THR A 244 16.97 -15.63 15.06
C THR A 244 18.48 -15.54 15.25
N GLY A 245 19.07 -14.34 15.20
CA GLY A 245 20.51 -14.16 15.21
C GLY A 245 21.24 -14.66 13.97
N SER A 246 20.52 -15.05 12.94
CA SER A 246 21.09 -15.63 11.71
C SER A 246 21.62 -14.61 10.73
N SER A 247 21.31 -13.34 10.94
CA SER A 247 21.77 -12.22 10.10
C SER A 247 22.37 -11.12 10.96
N PRO A 248 23.38 -10.36 10.45
CA PRO A 248 23.92 -9.23 11.16
C PRO A 248 22.90 -8.10 11.31
N ASP A 249 23.08 -7.28 12.34
CA ASP A 249 22.34 -6.04 12.52
C ASP A 249 22.54 -5.12 11.31
N MET A 250 21.51 -4.37 10.94
CA MET A 250 21.55 -3.45 9.79
C MET A 250 20.85 -2.14 10.12
N GLU A 251 21.53 -1.05 9.88
CA GLU A 251 20.92 0.28 9.93
C GLU A 251 19.89 0.46 8.82
N SER A 252 18.80 1.16 9.12
CA SER A 252 17.81 1.53 8.10
C SER A 252 18.45 2.37 7.00
N VAL A 253 18.12 2.02 5.77
CA VAL A 253 18.55 2.78 4.57
C VAL A 253 17.68 3.99 4.30
N THR A 254 16.56 4.16 5.02
CA THR A 254 15.65 5.30 4.87
C THR A 254 16.35 6.56 5.38
N LYS A 255 16.57 7.54 4.50
CA LYS A 255 17.31 8.78 4.78
C LYS A 255 16.50 10.05 4.57
N ILE A 256 15.31 9.93 3.96
CA ILE A 256 14.46 11.05 3.57
C ILE A 256 13.14 10.91 4.31
N GLY A 257 12.64 12.03 4.86
CA GLY A 257 11.34 12.10 5.49
C GLY A 257 10.18 12.05 4.50
N VAL A 258 8.97 12.18 5.01
CA VAL A 258 7.73 12.13 4.21
C VAL A 258 7.31 13.51 3.73
N LYS A 259 7.60 14.55 4.52
CA LYS A 259 7.20 15.92 4.22
C LYS A 259 7.70 16.36 2.85
N TRP A 260 6.80 16.99 2.10
CA TRP A 260 7.17 17.58 0.82
C TRP A 260 8.30 18.60 0.97
N ASN A 261 9.31 18.52 0.11
CA ASN A 261 10.40 19.47 0.02
C ASN A 261 10.66 19.79 -1.46
N GLU A 262 10.47 21.05 -1.86
CA GLU A 262 10.66 21.50 -3.24
C GLU A 262 12.12 21.40 -3.72
N ALA A 263 13.09 21.39 -2.79
CA ALA A 263 14.50 21.25 -3.11
C ALA A 263 14.93 19.83 -3.43
N ASP A 264 14.09 18.85 -3.12
CA ASP A 264 14.41 17.46 -3.42
C ASP A 264 14.37 17.20 -4.93
N ASP A 265 15.35 16.46 -5.41
CA ASP A 265 15.44 16.05 -6.79
C ASP A 265 14.18 15.22 -7.18
N LYS A 266 13.76 15.35 -8.44
CA LYS A 266 12.62 14.64 -9.02
C LYS A 266 12.71 13.10 -8.87
N GLU A 267 13.89 12.57 -8.65
CA GLU A 267 14.13 11.14 -8.43
C GLU A 267 14.06 10.73 -6.96
N THR A 268 13.96 11.67 -6.03
CA THR A 268 14.05 11.43 -4.59
C THR A 268 12.68 11.29 -3.93
N LYS A 269 11.65 11.82 -4.53
CA LYS A 269 10.24 11.71 -4.10
C LYS A 269 9.37 11.15 -5.20
#